data_ac23bfcfdf2322b51530a901ee2d919c
#
_entry.id   ac23bfcfdf2322b51530a901ee2d919c
#
_cell.length_a   1.000
_cell.length_b   1.000
_cell.length_c   1.000
_cell.angle_alpha   90.00
_cell.angle_beta   90.00
_cell.angle_gamma   90.00
#
_symmetry.space_group_name_H-M   'P 1'
#
loop_
_entity.id
_entity.type
_entity.pdbx_description
1 polymer ?
#
loop_
_entity_poly.entity_id
_entity_poly.type
_entity_poly.pdbx_seq_one_letter_code
_entity_poly.pdbx_strand_id
1 'polypeptide(L)'
;DIQEKTLIVSAVNTYLFPKSVVSKPNLTIINYHNGDLKKHRGMNVEAWTIYEMDDKSTVTWHFVNEEIDKGYVIDKEEIDMDKEETSISLLQKQSEVAMKLFKKNIEGILNGDICGTNNQDIFGKLHLIKDVPNNGELLPSWDMKKIDAFLRAMDYGMLYTLGKPYINYNGKKYVWRRYKRINLDQNSEEDMLEICDKNIVIKKKGSKTQIQLTNISEM
;
A
#
# COMPACT_ATOMS: atom_id res chain seq x y z
N ASP A 1 29.07 -9.28 -19.79
CA ASP A 1 29.46 -7.87 -19.80
C ASP A 1 28.49 -7.07 -20.66
N ILE A 2 27.89 -5.98 -20.08
CA ILE A 2 27.03 -5.07 -20.80
C ILE A 2 27.93 -4.10 -21.56
N GLN A 3 27.99 -4.24 -22.87
CA GLN A 3 28.85 -3.41 -23.75
C GLN A 3 28.10 -2.19 -24.29
N GLU A 4 26.78 -2.32 -24.50
CA GLU A 4 25.93 -1.26 -25.03
C GLU A 4 25.18 -0.54 -23.90
N LYS A 5 24.79 0.72 -24.14
CA LYS A 5 23.91 1.44 -23.21
C LYS A 5 22.60 0.68 -23.06
N THR A 6 22.31 0.25 -21.85
CA THR A 6 21.16 -0.60 -21.53
C THR A 6 20.31 0.08 -20.47
N LEU A 7 19.00 0.17 -20.71
CA LEU A 7 18.01 0.59 -19.72
C LEU A 7 17.24 -0.62 -19.21
N ILE A 8 17.21 -0.82 -17.90
CA ILE A 8 16.31 -1.76 -17.24
C ILE A 8 15.17 -0.98 -16.60
N VAL A 9 13.94 -1.36 -16.93
CA VAL A 9 12.74 -0.83 -16.31
C VAL A 9 12.25 -1.85 -15.28
N SER A 10 12.35 -1.51 -13.99
CA SER A 10 11.86 -2.29 -12.87
C SER A 10 10.47 -1.78 -12.49
N ALA A 11 9.46 -2.62 -12.65
CA ALA A 11 8.08 -2.30 -12.28
C ALA A 11 7.44 -3.54 -11.64
N VAL A 12 6.82 -3.35 -10.47
CA VAL A 12 6.18 -4.45 -9.69
C VAL A 12 7.18 -5.61 -9.47
N ASN A 13 8.41 -5.28 -9.16
CA ASN A 13 9.51 -6.23 -9.06
C ASN A 13 10.03 -6.31 -7.63
N THR A 14 10.24 -7.53 -7.13
CA THR A 14 10.78 -7.80 -5.78
C THR A 14 12.28 -8.09 -5.77
N TYR A 15 12.93 -8.15 -6.94
CA TYR A 15 14.35 -8.41 -7.05
C TYR A 15 15.17 -7.17 -6.67
N LEU A 16 16.08 -7.34 -5.73
CA LEU A 16 17.03 -6.30 -5.32
C LEU A 16 18.29 -6.42 -6.17
N PHE A 17 18.59 -5.39 -6.94
CA PHE A 17 19.78 -5.35 -7.76
C PHE A 17 21.04 -5.18 -6.89
N PRO A 18 22.01 -6.11 -6.94
CA PRO A 18 23.22 -5.98 -6.13
C PRO A 18 24.11 -4.84 -6.64
N LYS A 19 24.98 -4.33 -5.76
CA LYS A 19 25.94 -3.26 -6.06
C LYS A 19 26.72 -3.52 -7.36
N SER A 20 27.19 -4.73 -7.56
CA SER A 20 27.92 -5.13 -8.78
C SER A 20 27.13 -5.00 -10.08
N VAL A 21 25.81 -4.87 -10.00
CA VAL A 21 24.92 -4.62 -11.14
C VAL A 21 24.65 -3.13 -11.29
N VAL A 22 24.21 -2.46 -10.23
CA VAL A 22 23.84 -1.04 -10.30
C VAL A 22 25.03 -0.11 -10.60
N SER A 23 26.26 -0.53 -10.30
CA SER A 23 27.48 0.25 -10.57
C SER A 23 28.04 0.08 -11.98
N LYS A 24 27.40 -0.69 -12.86
CA LYS A 24 27.90 -0.88 -14.24
C LYS A 24 27.72 0.41 -15.07
N PRO A 25 28.78 0.91 -15.74
CA PRO A 25 28.76 2.24 -16.36
C PRO A 25 27.80 2.37 -17.56
N ASN A 26 27.49 1.26 -18.23
CA ASN A 26 26.58 1.25 -19.38
C ASN A 26 25.14 0.83 -19.02
N LEU A 27 24.84 0.73 -17.70
CA LEU A 27 23.55 0.28 -17.22
C LEU A 27 22.84 1.39 -16.46
N THR A 28 21.64 1.72 -16.91
CA THR A 28 20.70 2.57 -16.17
C THR A 28 19.54 1.68 -15.71
N ILE A 29 19.17 1.77 -14.45
CA ILE A 29 18.01 1.06 -13.92
C ILE A 29 17.06 2.09 -13.34
N ILE A 30 15.81 2.07 -13.76
CA ILE A 30 14.73 2.88 -13.19
C ILE A 30 13.71 1.98 -12.52
N ASN A 31 13.12 2.46 -11.44
CA ASN A 31 12.09 1.74 -10.70
C ASN A 31 10.82 2.55 -10.56
N TYR A 32 9.69 1.87 -10.74
CA TYR A 32 8.39 2.36 -10.34
C TYR A 32 8.15 2.01 -8.87
N HIS A 33 7.90 3.05 -8.08
CA HIS A 33 7.50 2.93 -6.69
C HIS A 33 6.10 3.52 -6.49
N ASN A 34 5.20 2.74 -5.90
CA ASN A 34 3.80 3.12 -5.69
C ASN A 34 3.59 3.92 -4.40
N GLY A 35 4.51 4.85 -4.10
CA GLY A 35 4.47 5.68 -2.90
C GLY A 35 5.37 6.91 -2.96
N ASP A 36 5.24 7.74 -1.92
CA ASP A 36 6.22 8.80 -1.64
C ASP A 36 7.40 8.21 -0.89
N LEU A 37 8.58 8.29 -1.48
CA LEU A 37 9.84 7.81 -0.90
C LEU A 37 10.15 8.47 0.46
N LYS A 38 9.55 9.63 0.74
CA LYS A 38 9.67 10.35 2.02
C LYS A 38 8.72 9.85 3.12
N LYS A 39 7.70 9.06 2.74
CA LYS A 39 6.73 8.49 3.69
C LYS A 39 6.87 6.98 3.81
N HIS A 40 6.75 6.29 2.69
CA HIS A 40 6.73 4.84 2.62
C HIS A 40 7.67 4.33 1.56
N ARG A 41 8.56 3.41 1.90
CA ARG A 41 9.47 2.70 1.00
C ARG A 41 9.25 1.21 1.08
N GLY A 42 9.68 0.47 0.06
CA GLY A 42 9.60 -0.99 0.02
C GLY A 42 8.27 -1.50 -0.50
N MET A 43 7.65 -2.43 0.21
CA MET A 43 6.55 -3.25 -0.32
C MET A 43 5.17 -2.83 0.19
N ASN A 44 4.14 -3.09 -0.64
CA ASN A 44 2.72 -2.92 -0.30
C ASN A 44 2.38 -1.51 0.21
N VAL A 45 3.00 -0.50 -0.39
CA VAL A 45 2.89 0.90 0.07
C VAL A 45 1.47 1.42 0.00
N GLU A 46 0.67 0.98 -0.98
CA GLU A 46 -0.76 1.29 -1.08
C GLU A 46 -1.53 0.89 0.19
N ALA A 47 -1.22 -0.27 0.75
CA ALA A 47 -1.85 -0.73 1.99
C ALA A 47 -1.42 0.12 3.19
N TRP A 48 -0.15 0.48 3.27
CA TRP A 48 0.36 1.34 4.34
C TRP A 48 -0.20 2.76 4.25
N THR A 49 -0.29 3.34 3.06
CA THR A 49 -0.93 4.64 2.80
C THR A 49 -2.37 4.67 3.34
N ILE A 50 -3.16 3.62 3.07
CA ILE A 50 -4.54 3.51 3.58
C ILE A 50 -4.56 3.26 5.08
N TYR A 51 -3.71 2.36 5.58
CA TYR A 51 -3.67 2.01 7.00
C TYR A 51 -3.24 3.17 7.91
N GLU A 52 -2.28 3.96 7.47
CA GLU A 52 -1.82 5.17 8.19
C GLU A 52 -2.76 6.37 7.98
N MET A 53 -3.79 6.19 7.13
CA MET A 53 -4.80 7.21 6.81
C MET A 53 -4.19 8.49 6.21
N ASP A 54 -3.24 8.31 5.30
CA ASP A 54 -2.65 9.42 4.55
C ASP A 54 -3.72 10.12 3.70
N ASP A 55 -3.64 11.45 3.61
CA ASP A 55 -4.57 12.24 2.80
C ASP A 55 -4.36 12.05 1.29
N LYS A 56 -3.14 11.70 0.91
CA LYS A 56 -2.73 11.50 -0.49
C LYS A 56 -1.84 10.27 -0.63
N SER A 57 -1.94 9.66 -1.78
CA SER A 57 -0.96 8.70 -2.28
C SER A 57 -0.01 9.38 -3.26
N THR A 58 1.07 8.72 -3.62
CA THR A 58 2.04 9.22 -4.60
C THR A 58 2.51 8.06 -5.48
N VAL A 59 2.84 8.38 -6.72
CA VAL A 59 3.58 7.50 -7.62
C VAL A 59 4.92 8.15 -7.88
N THR A 60 6.00 7.39 -7.78
CA THR A 60 7.36 7.89 -7.98
C THR A 60 8.11 6.98 -8.96
N TRP A 61 8.70 7.58 -10.02
CA TRP A 61 9.76 6.95 -10.79
C TRP A 61 11.11 7.48 -10.31
N HIS A 62 12.05 6.59 -10.05
CA HIS A 62 13.38 6.95 -9.58
C HIS A 62 14.45 6.06 -10.19
N PHE A 63 15.68 6.56 -10.25
CA PHE A 63 16.84 5.73 -10.58
C PHE A 63 17.11 4.75 -9.43
N VAL A 64 17.56 3.55 -9.77
CA VAL A 64 17.94 2.55 -8.77
C VAL A 64 19.39 2.76 -8.36
N ASN A 65 19.64 2.75 -7.07
CA ASN A 65 20.96 2.71 -6.46
C ASN A 65 21.11 1.48 -5.54
N GLU A 66 22.14 1.44 -4.70
CA GLU A 66 22.44 0.32 -3.81
C GLU A 66 21.44 0.16 -2.65
N GLU A 67 20.67 1.21 -2.36
CA GLU A 67 19.73 1.25 -1.25
C GLU A 67 18.27 1.23 -1.74
N ILE A 68 17.41 0.49 -1.02
CA ILE A 68 16.00 0.36 -1.40
C ILE A 68 15.32 1.73 -1.41
N ASP A 69 14.77 2.09 -2.59
CA ASP A 69 13.97 3.30 -2.84
C ASP A 69 14.64 4.61 -2.38
N LYS A 70 15.96 4.72 -2.57
CA LYS A 70 16.74 5.91 -2.23
C LYS A 70 17.43 6.58 -3.42
N GLY A 71 17.17 6.14 -4.63
CA GLY A 71 17.73 6.75 -5.83
C GLY A 71 17.12 8.12 -6.16
N TYR A 72 17.75 8.83 -7.10
CA TYR A 72 17.28 10.13 -7.55
C TYR A 72 15.92 10.03 -8.22
N VAL A 73 15.00 10.91 -7.84
CA VAL A 73 13.63 10.94 -8.37
C VAL A 73 13.64 11.51 -9.79
N ILE A 74 13.11 10.74 -10.72
CA ILE A 74 12.90 11.13 -12.12
C ILE A 74 11.67 12.02 -12.22
N ASP A 75 10.54 11.52 -11.73
CA ASP A 75 9.26 12.23 -11.71
C ASP A 75 8.33 11.62 -10.68
N LYS A 76 7.39 12.41 -10.18
CA LYS A 76 6.36 11.93 -9.26
C LYS A 76 5.04 12.68 -9.45
N GLU A 77 3.94 12.01 -9.12
CA GLU A 77 2.60 12.60 -9.14
C GLU A 77 1.82 12.17 -7.89
N GLU A 78 1.14 13.12 -7.26
CA GLU A 78 0.25 12.86 -6.13
C GLU A 78 -1.16 12.45 -6.63
N ILE A 79 -1.79 11.55 -5.89
CA ILE A 79 -3.13 11.03 -6.15
C ILE A 79 -3.99 11.34 -4.92
N ASP A 80 -5.09 12.04 -5.11
CA ASP A 80 -6.06 12.27 -4.05
C ASP A 80 -6.74 10.95 -3.65
N MET A 81 -6.81 10.70 -2.36
CA MET A 81 -7.39 9.48 -1.80
C MET A 81 -8.91 9.57 -1.73
N ASP A 82 -9.60 8.58 -2.29
CA ASP A 82 -11.02 8.38 -2.04
C ASP A 82 -11.24 7.76 -0.64
N LYS A 83 -12.33 8.16 0.03
CA LYS A 83 -12.68 7.59 1.34
C LYS A 83 -12.98 6.09 1.30
N GLU A 84 -13.37 5.59 0.13
CA GLU A 84 -13.67 4.18 -0.11
C GLU A 84 -12.49 3.41 -0.72
N GLU A 85 -11.33 4.06 -0.90
CA GLU A 85 -10.16 3.47 -1.53
C GLU A 85 -9.71 2.21 -0.81
N THR A 86 -9.60 1.10 -1.53
CA THR A 86 -9.00 -0.15 -1.07
C THR A 86 -7.59 -0.32 -1.63
N SER A 87 -6.80 -1.23 -1.09
CA SER A 87 -5.45 -1.48 -1.62
C SER A 87 -5.46 -1.86 -3.09
N ILE A 88 -6.41 -2.68 -3.53
CA ILE A 88 -6.49 -3.05 -4.95
C ILE A 88 -6.90 -1.88 -5.84
N SER A 89 -7.88 -1.05 -5.44
CA SER A 89 -8.31 0.09 -6.24
C SER A 89 -7.22 1.17 -6.31
N LEU A 90 -6.52 1.42 -5.19
CA LEU A 90 -5.41 2.35 -5.16
C LEU A 90 -4.25 1.88 -6.05
N LEU A 91 -3.89 0.59 -5.97
CA LEU A 91 -2.84 0.01 -6.81
C LEU A 91 -3.16 0.14 -8.31
N GLN A 92 -4.44 0.00 -8.70
CA GLN A 92 -4.88 0.24 -10.08
C GLN A 92 -4.67 1.69 -10.51
N LYS A 93 -5.14 2.66 -9.71
CA LYS A 93 -4.92 4.10 -9.97
C LYS A 93 -3.42 4.45 -10.06
N GLN A 94 -2.63 3.94 -9.12
CA GLN A 94 -1.19 4.15 -9.11
C GLN A 94 -0.53 3.59 -10.39
N SER A 95 -0.96 2.43 -10.87
CA SER A 95 -0.43 1.82 -12.09
C SER A 95 -0.74 2.66 -13.35
N GLU A 96 -1.93 3.26 -13.42
CA GLU A 96 -2.31 4.17 -14.52
C GLU A 96 -1.44 5.42 -14.52
N VAL A 97 -1.25 6.04 -13.35
CA VAL A 97 -0.38 7.22 -13.19
C VAL A 97 1.08 6.87 -13.49
N ALA A 98 1.55 5.71 -13.03
CA ALA A 98 2.90 5.24 -13.32
C ALA A 98 3.16 5.12 -14.82
N MET A 99 2.21 4.56 -15.56
CA MET A 99 2.30 4.43 -17.02
C MET A 99 2.29 5.79 -17.73
N LYS A 100 1.49 6.74 -17.25
CA LYS A 100 1.47 8.13 -17.76
C LYS A 100 2.84 8.79 -17.57
N LEU A 101 3.40 8.72 -16.35
CA LEU A 101 4.70 9.29 -16.04
C LEU A 101 5.83 8.60 -16.81
N PHE A 102 5.78 7.29 -16.98
CA PHE A 102 6.74 6.54 -17.79
C PHE A 102 6.77 7.05 -19.24
N LYS A 103 5.61 7.12 -19.88
CA LYS A 103 5.49 7.61 -21.26
C LYS A 103 5.99 9.05 -21.43
N LYS A 104 5.78 9.90 -20.43
CA LYS A 104 6.23 11.29 -20.40
C LYS A 104 7.76 11.40 -20.39
N ASN A 105 8.44 10.51 -19.67
CA ASN A 105 9.85 10.67 -19.32
C ASN A 105 10.81 9.74 -20.10
N ILE A 106 10.30 8.68 -20.74
CA ILE A 106 11.17 7.62 -21.30
C ILE A 106 12.15 8.12 -22.35
N GLU A 107 11.75 9.03 -23.24
CA GLU A 107 12.64 9.59 -24.26
C GLU A 107 13.80 10.38 -23.65
N GLY A 108 13.49 11.25 -22.66
CA GLY A 108 14.52 12.01 -21.95
C GLY A 108 15.48 11.14 -21.14
N ILE A 109 14.97 9.99 -20.60
CA ILE A 109 15.83 9.01 -19.92
C ILE A 109 16.79 8.33 -20.93
N LEU A 110 16.27 7.88 -22.06
CA LEU A 110 17.07 7.22 -23.11
C LEU A 110 18.14 8.14 -23.71
N ASN A 111 17.81 9.42 -23.88
CA ASN A 111 18.75 10.43 -24.40
C ASN A 111 19.77 10.88 -23.34
N GLY A 112 19.52 10.61 -22.05
CA GLY A 112 20.35 11.10 -20.94
C GLY A 112 20.07 12.54 -20.54
N ASP A 113 18.94 13.11 -20.96
CA ASP A 113 18.53 14.49 -20.63
C ASP A 113 17.96 14.61 -19.21
N ILE A 114 17.53 13.49 -18.62
CA ILE A 114 16.98 13.43 -17.26
C ILE A 114 17.99 12.80 -16.30
N CYS A 115 18.51 13.61 -15.37
CA CYS A 115 19.46 13.17 -14.34
C CYS A 115 18.79 12.85 -12.99
N GLY A 116 17.50 13.16 -12.85
CA GLY A 116 16.77 13.04 -11.60
C GLY A 116 17.12 14.09 -10.55
N THR A 117 16.27 14.25 -9.56
CA THR A 117 16.46 15.17 -8.43
C THR A 117 16.86 14.42 -7.18
N ASN A 118 17.76 15.02 -6.39
CA ASN A 118 18.20 14.43 -5.14
C ASN A 118 17.04 14.36 -4.13
N ASN A 119 16.87 13.21 -3.49
CA ASN A 119 15.82 12.96 -2.49
C ASN A 119 16.41 12.54 -1.12
N GLN A 120 17.70 12.80 -0.89
CA GLN A 120 18.51 12.15 0.16
C GLN A 120 18.29 12.66 1.59
N ASP A 121 17.50 13.71 1.84
CA ASP A 121 17.44 14.33 3.16
C ASP A 121 16.40 13.73 4.11
N ILE A 122 15.36 13.10 3.58
CA ILE A 122 14.28 12.49 4.40
C ILE A 122 13.84 11.20 3.73
N PHE A 123 13.97 10.10 4.45
CA PHE A 123 13.49 8.80 3.98
C PHE A 123 12.33 8.30 4.83
N GLY A 124 11.29 7.85 4.15
CA GLY A 124 10.14 7.20 4.75
C GLY A 124 10.47 5.86 5.41
N LYS A 125 9.50 5.34 6.14
CA LYS A 125 9.58 4.02 6.76
C LYS A 125 9.74 2.93 5.68
N LEU A 126 10.68 2.03 5.89
CA LEU A 126 10.87 0.87 5.03
C LEU A 126 9.92 -0.25 5.46
N HIS A 127 9.08 -0.71 4.54
CA HIS A 127 8.20 -1.85 4.71
C HIS A 127 8.75 -3.05 3.94
N LEU A 128 9.01 -4.14 4.65
CA LEU A 128 9.50 -5.39 4.05
C LEU A 128 8.31 -6.23 3.54
N ILE A 129 8.59 -7.20 2.70
CA ILE A 129 7.56 -8.10 2.14
C ILE A 129 6.74 -8.85 3.22
N LYS A 130 7.35 -9.09 4.38
CA LYS A 130 6.71 -9.76 5.53
C LYS A 130 5.89 -8.82 6.41
N ASP A 131 6.05 -7.50 6.24
CA ASP A 131 5.38 -6.54 7.08
C ASP A 131 3.93 -6.37 6.62
N VAL A 132 3.02 -6.54 7.57
CA VAL A 132 1.57 -6.46 7.35
C VAL A 132 0.98 -5.47 8.35
N PRO A 133 0.05 -4.60 7.97
CA PRO A 133 -0.65 -3.71 8.88
C PRO A 133 -1.14 -4.46 10.13
N ASN A 134 -0.66 -4.03 11.30
CA ASN A 134 -0.92 -4.66 12.59
C ASN A 134 -0.81 -6.21 12.59
N ASN A 135 0.15 -6.78 11.86
CA ASN A 135 0.32 -8.24 11.70
C ASN A 135 -0.94 -8.97 11.22
N GLY A 136 -1.85 -8.28 10.52
CA GLY A 136 -3.11 -8.81 10.03
C GLY A 136 -4.22 -8.89 11.09
N GLU A 137 -4.01 -8.41 12.31
CA GLU A 137 -5.01 -8.43 13.38
C GLU A 137 -5.85 -7.14 13.41
N LEU A 138 -7.17 -7.29 13.33
CA LEU A 138 -8.13 -6.23 13.61
C LEU A 138 -8.36 -6.15 15.12
N LEU A 139 -8.11 -4.97 15.71
CA LEU A 139 -8.32 -4.77 17.15
C LEU A 139 -9.69 -4.12 17.39
N PRO A 140 -10.56 -4.76 18.18
CA PRO A 140 -11.87 -4.20 18.57
C PRO A 140 -11.77 -2.89 19.36
N SER A 141 -10.62 -2.61 19.97
CA SER A 141 -10.37 -1.39 20.74
C SER A 141 -10.16 -0.15 19.87
N TRP A 142 -9.91 -0.29 18.58
CA TRP A 142 -9.77 0.84 17.68
C TRP A 142 -11.09 1.60 17.50
N ASP A 143 -10.97 2.86 17.13
CA ASP A 143 -12.13 3.62 16.66
C ASP A 143 -12.60 3.13 15.27
N MET A 144 -13.79 3.56 14.86
CA MET A 144 -14.38 3.11 13.60
C MET A 144 -13.55 3.52 12.38
N LYS A 145 -12.87 4.67 12.42
CA LYS A 145 -12.04 5.14 11.30
C LYS A 145 -10.83 4.22 11.10
N LYS A 146 -10.17 3.82 12.20
CA LYS A 146 -9.02 2.91 12.14
C LYS A 146 -9.41 1.49 11.75
N ILE A 147 -10.56 1.00 12.25
CA ILE A 147 -11.12 -0.29 11.82
C ILE A 147 -11.37 -0.28 10.31
N ASP A 148 -12.02 0.76 9.81
CA ASP A 148 -12.31 0.92 8.39
C ASP A 148 -11.04 1.02 7.54
N ALA A 149 -10.08 1.84 7.95
CA ALA A 149 -8.79 1.96 7.27
C ALA A 149 -8.04 0.61 7.21
N PHE A 150 -8.03 -0.15 8.29
CA PHE A 150 -7.44 -1.48 8.32
C PHE A 150 -8.12 -2.43 7.33
N LEU A 151 -9.45 -2.46 7.31
CA LEU A 151 -10.19 -3.34 6.39
C LEU A 151 -9.90 -3.01 4.92
N ARG A 152 -9.86 -1.73 4.58
CA ARG A 152 -9.52 -1.26 3.23
C ARG A 152 -8.06 -1.53 2.87
N ALA A 153 -7.14 -1.37 3.81
CA ALA A 153 -5.72 -1.66 3.63
C ALA A 153 -5.46 -3.16 3.37
N MET A 154 -6.24 -4.04 3.99
CA MET A 154 -6.14 -5.49 3.80
C MET A 154 -6.93 -6.00 2.57
N ASP A 155 -7.68 -5.12 1.88
CA ASP A 155 -8.55 -5.51 0.78
C ASP A 155 -7.85 -5.43 -0.59
N TYR A 156 -7.42 -6.58 -1.06
CA TYR A 156 -6.93 -6.82 -2.43
C TYR A 156 -7.94 -7.58 -3.29
N GLY A 157 -9.23 -7.44 -2.99
CA GLY A 157 -10.32 -8.13 -3.69
C GLY A 157 -10.31 -9.64 -3.41
N MET A 158 -10.07 -10.44 -4.43
CA MET A 158 -9.99 -11.91 -4.28
C MET A 158 -8.59 -12.40 -3.89
N LEU A 159 -7.59 -11.53 -3.91
CA LEU A 159 -6.20 -11.86 -3.59
C LEU A 159 -5.94 -11.66 -2.09
N TYR A 160 -5.17 -12.55 -1.49
CA TYR A 160 -4.70 -12.41 -0.11
C TYR A 160 -3.23 -12.00 -0.09
N THR A 161 -2.90 -10.90 -0.74
CA THR A 161 -1.52 -10.39 -0.89
C THR A 161 -0.82 -10.24 0.46
N LEU A 162 -1.52 -9.73 1.46
CA LEU A 162 -1.03 -9.56 2.84
C LEU A 162 -1.46 -10.69 3.79
N GLY A 163 -1.93 -11.82 3.26
CA GLY A 163 -2.54 -12.87 4.05
C GLY A 163 -3.99 -12.56 4.45
N LYS A 164 -4.62 -13.48 5.17
CA LYS A 164 -5.99 -13.31 5.64
C LYS A 164 -6.00 -12.49 6.93
N PRO A 165 -6.71 -11.35 6.97
CA PRO A 165 -6.88 -10.62 8.20
C PRO A 165 -7.73 -11.42 9.20
N TYR A 166 -7.51 -11.16 10.48
CA TYR A 166 -8.20 -11.87 11.56
C TYR A 166 -8.54 -10.96 12.73
N ILE A 167 -9.44 -11.45 13.59
CA ILE A 167 -9.83 -10.82 14.85
C ILE A 167 -9.82 -11.88 15.94
N ASN A 168 -9.33 -11.51 17.13
CA ASN A 168 -9.44 -12.33 18.33
C ASN A 168 -10.69 -11.93 19.12
N TYR A 169 -11.53 -12.90 19.43
CA TYR A 169 -12.75 -12.70 20.22
C TYR A 169 -13.00 -13.90 21.13
N ASN A 170 -13.16 -13.65 22.45
CA ASN A 170 -13.36 -14.67 23.48
C ASN A 170 -12.34 -15.82 23.42
N GLY A 171 -11.06 -15.50 23.22
CA GLY A 171 -9.97 -16.47 23.15
C GLY A 171 -9.90 -17.28 21.86
N LYS A 172 -10.74 -16.99 20.88
CA LYS A 172 -10.76 -17.63 19.57
C LYS A 172 -10.36 -16.65 18.48
N LYS A 173 -9.71 -17.19 17.45
CA LYS A 173 -9.26 -16.44 16.28
C LYS A 173 -10.23 -16.68 15.11
N TYR A 174 -10.79 -15.60 14.58
CA TYR A 174 -11.70 -15.63 13.45
C TYR A 174 -11.12 -14.92 12.24
N VAL A 175 -11.27 -15.51 11.07
CA VAL A 175 -11.06 -14.86 9.76
C VAL A 175 -12.40 -14.65 9.09
N TRP A 176 -12.48 -13.71 8.16
CA TRP A 176 -13.68 -13.42 7.40
C TRP A 176 -13.38 -13.42 5.90
N ARG A 177 -14.44 -13.54 5.12
CA ARG A 177 -14.33 -13.57 3.66
C ARG A 177 -14.60 -12.21 3.03
N ARG A 178 -15.54 -11.44 3.60
CA ARG A 178 -15.94 -10.11 3.14
C ARG A 178 -16.34 -9.25 4.32
N TYR A 179 -16.35 -7.96 4.12
CA TYR A 179 -16.92 -7.03 5.09
C TYR A 179 -17.92 -6.09 4.41
N LYS A 180 -18.80 -5.50 5.20
CA LYS A 180 -19.77 -4.49 4.76
C LYS A 180 -19.76 -3.33 5.74
N ARG A 181 -19.93 -2.13 5.22
CA ARG A 181 -20.26 -0.94 5.98
C ARG A 181 -21.75 -0.74 5.91
N ILE A 182 -22.39 -0.54 7.05
CA ILE A 182 -23.83 -0.34 7.17
C ILE A 182 -24.03 0.98 7.89
N ASN A 183 -24.68 1.93 7.22
CA ASN A 183 -25.04 3.21 7.82
C ASN A 183 -26.19 2.99 8.80
N LEU A 184 -26.08 3.63 9.96
CA LEU A 184 -27.10 3.63 11.02
C LEU A 184 -27.89 4.95 10.93
N ASP A 185 -29.17 4.87 11.25
CA ASP A 185 -30.05 6.07 11.32
C ASP A 185 -29.58 7.05 12.40
N GLN A 186 -29.04 6.50 13.50
CA GLN A 186 -28.52 7.26 14.63
C GLN A 186 -27.11 6.79 15.01
N ASN A 187 -26.40 7.64 15.75
CA ASN A 187 -25.11 7.23 16.33
C ASN A 187 -25.29 6.05 17.24
N SER A 188 -24.33 5.11 17.21
CA SER A 188 -24.31 4.03 18.21
C SER A 188 -24.11 4.61 19.61
N GLU A 189 -24.90 4.16 20.58
CA GLU A 189 -24.82 4.62 21.97
C GLU A 189 -23.66 3.98 22.72
N GLU A 190 -23.22 2.80 22.28
CA GLU A 190 -22.16 2.00 22.93
C GLU A 190 -21.25 1.31 21.92
N ASP A 191 -20.10 0.84 22.42
CA ASP A 191 -19.24 -0.09 21.72
C ASP A 191 -19.86 -1.47 21.77
N MET A 192 -19.95 -2.14 20.62
CA MET A 192 -20.47 -3.51 20.52
C MET A 192 -19.58 -4.34 19.61
N LEU A 193 -19.30 -5.56 20.06
CA LEU A 193 -18.72 -6.62 19.26
C LEU A 193 -19.51 -7.90 19.52
N GLU A 194 -20.19 -8.41 18.53
CA GLU A 194 -21.09 -9.54 18.66
C GLU A 194 -20.93 -10.52 17.49
N ILE A 195 -21.03 -11.81 17.78
CA ILE A 195 -21.12 -12.86 16.77
C ILE A 195 -22.58 -13.23 16.61
N CYS A 196 -23.11 -12.99 15.39
CA CYS A 196 -24.47 -13.39 14.99
C CYS A 196 -24.34 -14.34 13.79
N ASP A 197 -24.73 -15.60 13.96
CA ASP A 197 -24.57 -16.65 12.95
C ASP A 197 -23.14 -16.77 12.45
N LYS A 198 -22.91 -16.50 11.17
CA LYS A 198 -21.60 -16.51 10.51
C LYS A 198 -21.03 -15.10 10.29
N ASN A 199 -21.41 -14.15 11.13
CA ASN A 199 -20.97 -12.76 11.00
C ASN A 199 -20.47 -12.23 12.36
N ILE A 200 -19.53 -11.27 12.29
CA ILE A 200 -19.16 -10.43 13.43
C ILE A 200 -19.65 -9.03 13.12
N VAL A 201 -20.40 -8.46 14.05
CA VAL A 201 -20.89 -7.07 13.99
C VAL A 201 -20.07 -6.23 14.96
N ILE A 202 -19.54 -5.11 14.46
CA ILE A 202 -18.75 -4.14 15.23
C ILE A 202 -19.44 -2.79 15.15
N LYS A 203 -19.77 -2.22 16.32
CA LYS A 203 -20.23 -0.83 16.45
C LYS A 203 -19.29 -0.08 17.39
N LYS A 204 -19.14 1.20 17.16
CA LYS A 204 -18.35 2.08 18.03
C LYS A 204 -19.20 3.24 18.47
N LYS A 205 -19.15 3.56 19.77
CA LYS A 205 -19.90 4.67 20.37
C LYS A 205 -19.65 5.95 19.56
N GLY A 206 -20.73 6.66 19.25
CA GLY A 206 -20.68 7.90 18.49
C GLY A 206 -20.55 7.74 16.98
N SER A 207 -20.38 6.50 16.45
CA SER A 207 -20.32 6.24 15.03
C SER A 207 -21.70 6.05 14.41
N LYS A 208 -21.92 6.62 13.21
CA LYS A 208 -23.06 6.32 12.34
C LYS A 208 -22.84 5.12 11.42
N THR A 209 -21.72 4.44 11.56
CA THR A 209 -21.38 3.29 10.73
C THR A 209 -21.16 2.08 11.62
N GLN A 210 -21.70 0.94 11.22
CA GLN A 210 -21.34 -0.35 11.75
C GLN A 210 -20.59 -1.17 10.69
N ILE A 211 -19.66 -1.99 11.13
CA ILE A 211 -18.97 -2.96 10.28
C ILE A 211 -19.57 -4.35 10.52
N GLN A 212 -19.83 -5.06 9.43
CA GLN A 212 -20.19 -6.46 9.46
C GLN A 212 -19.13 -7.29 8.72
N LEU A 213 -18.38 -8.10 9.44
CA LEU A 213 -17.50 -9.11 8.88
C LEU A 213 -18.34 -10.35 8.55
N THR A 214 -18.30 -10.83 7.30
CA THR A 214 -19.23 -11.88 6.84
C THR A 214 -18.51 -13.17 6.46
N ASN A 215 -19.25 -14.29 6.61
CA ASN A 215 -18.73 -15.62 6.37
C ASN A 215 -17.46 -15.91 7.19
N ILE A 216 -17.56 -15.67 8.50
CA ILE A 216 -16.47 -15.93 9.43
C ILE A 216 -16.23 -17.42 9.58
N SER A 217 -14.98 -17.78 9.87
CA SER A 217 -14.57 -19.11 10.29
C SER A 217 -13.52 -19.03 11.38
N GLU A 218 -13.60 -19.93 12.36
CA GLU A 218 -12.56 -20.11 13.37
C GLU A 218 -11.32 -20.74 12.75
N MET A 219 -10.13 -20.25 13.11
CA MET A 219 -8.83 -20.77 12.67
C MET A 219 -8.24 -21.74 13.68
#